data_a568c2749c4186f02e1e6524841c3f41
#
_entry.id   a568c2749c4186f02e1e6524841c3f41
#
_cell.length_a   1.000
_cell.length_b   1.000
_cell.length_c   1.000
_cell.angle_alpha   90.00
_cell.angle_beta   90.00
_cell.angle_gamma   90.00
#
_symmetry.space_group_name_H-M   'P 1'
#
loop_
_entity.id
_entity.type
_entity.pdbx_description
1 polymer ?
#
loop_
_entity_poly.entity_id
_entity_poly.type
_entity_poly.pdbx_seq_one_letter_code
_entity_poly.pdbx_strand_id
1 'polypeptide(L)'
;LGKRIAEVFAAGHDCVMLENHGVVVAGREFADAFRRFETLEFVAKTVVKARALGEVRYLSDEQLAIAARERPDAEEFDPEPATSTERALRRELCDFIRRGYHQRLLTANAGSFSARLDDDAFLISSRLVDRATITPDQLALVRGGKRERGSHPSRAWELHRRIYQKHPEIRAIVNATPVNATAFSASASRLDTRTIPESYIFLRDVTVLPFPWIYQAPERIADSLTPEFPIALLENDCALVLGKTILDAFDRLEVLESTAEAVILSRSLGEVRPMGGEVIDELVSAFLS
;
A
#
# COMPACT_ATOMS: atom_id res chain seq x y z
N LEU A 1 -8.89 37.92 0.07
CA LEU A 1 -8.59 36.48 0.05
C LEU A 1 -7.13 36.21 0.43
N GLY A 2 -6.13 36.71 -0.28
CA GLY A 2 -4.71 36.42 -0.07
C GLY A 2 -4.20 36.66 1.36
N LYS A 3 -4.63 37.78 2.00
CA LYS A 3 -4.25 38.07 3.39
C LYS A 3 -4.71 36.97 4.37
N ARG A 4 -5.95 36.47 4.23
CA ARG A 4 -6.48 35.38 5.07
C ARG A 4 -5.73 34.08 4.85
N ILE A 5 -5.37 33.76 3.59
CA ILE A 5 -4.56 32.57 3.29
C ILE A 5 -3.19 32.68 3.95
N ALA A 6 -2.54 33.86 3.85
CA ALA A 6 -1.25 34.10 4.48
C ALA A 6 -1.32 33.96 6.03
N GLU A 7 -2.39 34.44 6.65
CA GLU A 7 -2.62 34.28 8.09
C GLU A 7 -2.73 32.80 8.51
N VAL A 8 -3.41 31.95 7.71
CA VAL A 8 -3.51 30.51 7.96
C VAL A 8 -2.14 29.84 7.89
N PHE A 9 -1.34 30.17 6.88
CA PHE A 9 0.02 29.62 6.76
C PHE A 9 0.95 30.14 7.85
N ALA A 10 0.83 31.41 8.25
CA ALA A 10 1.59 31.97 9.37
C ALA A 10 1.26 31.30 10.72
N ALA A 11 0.04 30.73 10.85
CA ALA A 11 -0.36 29.92 12.01
C ALA A 11 0.20 28.50 12.00
N GLY A 12 1.00 28.13 10.98
CA GLY A 12 1.69 26.84 10.89
C GLY A 12 0.92 25.74 10.13
N HIS A 13 -0.16 26.11 9.44
CA HIS A 13 -0.87 25.15 8.57
C HIS A 13 -0.20 25.06 7.20
N ASP A 14 -0.21 23.85 6.62
CA ASP A 14 0.36 23.59 5.30
C ASP A 14 -0.68 23.56 4.17
N CYS A 15 -1.96 23.58 4.53
CA CYS A 15 -3.06 23.51 3.59
C CYS A 15 -4.24 24.33 4.08
N VAL A 16 -4.96 24.98 3.15
CA VAL A 16 -6.21 25.68 3.41
C VAL A 16 -7.24 25.35 2.34
N MET A 17 -8.43 24.93 2.79
CA MET A 17 -9.59 24.75 1.92
C MET A 17 -10.37 26.05 1.83
N LEU A 18 -10.68 26.46 0.63
CA LEU A 18 -11.49 27.64 0.34
C LEU A 18 -12.91 27.18 0.02
N GLU A 19 -13.87 27.67 0.78
CA GLU A 19 -15.28 27.32 0.62
C GLU A 19 -15.74 27.53 -0.82
N ASN A 20 -16.36 26.50 -1.42
CA ASN A 20 -16.87 26.46 -2.80
C ASN A 20 -15.85 26.88 -3.88
N HIS A 21 -14.54 26.82 -3.60
CA HIS A 21 -13.53 27.31 -4.53
C HIS A 21 -12.42 26.28 -4.82
N GLY A 22 -11.74 25.81 -3.80
CA GLY A 22 -10.63 24.86 -4.00
C GLY A 22 -9.70 24.81 -2.80
N VAL A 23 -8.45 24.38 -3.02
CA VAL A 23 -7.43 24.28 -1.99
C VAL A 23 -6.15 25.03 -2.38
N VAL A 24 -5.48 25.58 -1.38
CA VAL A 24 -4.12 26.11 -1.50
C VAL A 24 -3.23 25.29 -0.59
N VAL A 25 -2.13 24.78 -1.14
CA VAL A 25 -1.16 23.97 -0.40
C VAL A 25 0.19 24.62 -0.47
N ALA A 26 0.89 24.70 0.67
CA ALA A 26 2.23 25.21 0.76
C ALA A 26 3.24 24.09 0.98
N GLY A 27 4.45 24.27 0.48
CA GLY A 27 5.58 23.36 0.66
C GLY A 27 6.90 24.12 0.56
N ARG A 28 7.99 23.52 0.98
CA ARG A 28 9.34 24.09 0.86
C ARG A 28 9.79 24.22 -0.59
N GLU A 29 9.28 23.34 -1.44
CA GLU A 29 9.49 23.27 -2.87
C GLU A 29 8.24 22.75 -3.57
N PHE A 30 8.16 22.84 -4.90
CA PHE A 30 6.99 22.42 -5.68
C PHE A 30 6.65 20.93 -5.46
N ALA A 31 7.66 20.06 -5.45
CA ALA A 31 7.45 18.63 -5.23
C ALA A 31 6.85 18.34 -3.84
N ASP A 32 7.26 19.06 -2.80
CA ASP A 32 6.69 18.93 -1.45
C ASP A 32 5.23 19.41 -1.41
N ALA A 33 4.93 20.56 -2.01
CA ALA A 33 3.55 21.04 -2.12
C ALA A 33 2.67 20.07 -2.92
N PHE A 34 3.17 19.56 -4.03
CA PHE A 34 2.44 18.58 -4.86
C PHE A 34 2.12 17.29 -4.10
N ARG A 35 3.09 16.72 -3.38
CA ARG A 35 2.86 15.52 -2.54
C ARG A 35 1.78 15.73 -1.49
N ARG A 36 1.76 16.90 -0.83
CA ARG A 36 0.72 17.25 0.15
C ARG A 36 -0.65 17.38 -0.51
N PHE A 37 -0.70 17.97 -1.70
CA PHE A 37 -1.92 18.09 -2.49
C PHE A 37 -2.48 16.71 -2.89
N GLU A 38 -1.65 15.81 -3.41
CA GLU A 38 -2.05 14.44 -3.72
C GLU A 38 -2.56 13.69 -2.47
N THR A 39 -1.85 13.83 -1.34
CA THR A 39 -2.25 13.20 -0.08
C THR A 39 -3.61 13.70 0.37
N LEU A 40 -3.85 15.01 0.27
CA LEU A 40 -5.15 15.60 0.63
C LEU A 40 -6.27 15.05 -0.25
N GLU A 41 -6.06 15.02 -1.58
CA GLU A 41 -7.04 14.45 -2.52
C GLU A 41 -7.32 12.97 -2.22
N PHE A 42 -6.25 12.20 -2.02
CA PHE A 42 -6.35 10.78 -1.69
C PHE A 42 -7.16 10.55 -0.40
N VAL A 43 -6.82 11.25 0.68
CA VAL A 43 -7.52 11.13 1.97
C VAL A 43 -8.98 11.54 1.84
N ALA A 44 -9.27 12.65 1.14
CA ALA A 44 -10.64 13.11 0.92
C ALA A 44 -11.48 12.05 0.19
N LYS A 45 -10.96 11.48 -0.88
CA LYS A 45 -11.62 10.40 -1.64
C LYS A 45 -11.85 9.17 -0.77
N THR A 46 -10.83 8.74 -0.02
CA THR A 46 -10.91 7.58 0.87
C THR A 46 -11.99 7.78 1.94
N VAL A 47 -12.05 8.93 2.59
CA VAL A 47 -13.07 9.24 3.60
C VAL A 47 -14.48 9.25 3.01
N VAL A 48 -14.67 9.84 1.81
CA VAL A 48 -15.97 9.83 1.11
C VAL A 48 -16.41 8.39 0.81
N LYS A 49 -15.50 7.55 0.31
CA LYS A 49 -15.77 6.13 0.04
C LYS A 49 -16.03 5.33 1.33
N ALA A 50 -15.25 5.57 2.39
CA ALA A 50 -15.46 4.93 3.68
C ALA A 50 -16.83 5.30 4.30
N ARG A 51 -17.28 6.54 4.16
CA ARG A 51 -18.64 6.96 4.58
C ARG A 51 -19.75 6.25 3.80
N ALA A 52 -19.55 5.98 2.51
CA ALA A 52 -20.49 5.18 1.73
C ALA A 52 -20.55 3.72 2.20
N LEU A 53 -19.49 3.23 2.85
CA LEU A 53 -19.44 1.91 3.46
C LEU A 53 -20.08 1.85 4.86
N GLY A 54 -20.14 2.97 5.57
CA GLY A 54 -20.69 3.07 6.92
C GLY A 54 -19.92 4.06 7.80
N GLU A 55 -19.76 3.71 9.07
CA GLU A 55 -19.02 4.54 10.02
C GLU A 55 -17.50 4.54 9.66
N VAL A 56 -16.93 5.75 9.62
CA VAL A 56 -15.48 5.94 9.38
C VAL A 56 -14.74 5.79 10.71
N ARG A 57 -13.71 4.96 10.71
CA ARG A 57 -12.78 4.83 11.82
C ARG A 57 -11.64 5.82 11.66
N TYR A 58 -11.38 6.60 12.69
CA TYR A 58 -10.26 7.52 12.75
C TYR A 58 -9.19 6.98 13.70
N LEU A 59 -7.93 7.30 13.43
CA LEU A 59 -6.85 6.99 14.36
C LEU A 59 -7.03 7.78 15.65
N SER A 60 -6.83 7.11 16.80
CA SER A 60 -6.78 7.77 18.10
C SER A 60 -5.45 8.50 18.29
N ASP A 61 -5.39 9.42 19.27
CA ASP A 61 -4.14 10.13 19.63
C ASP A 61 -3.02 9.15 20.00
N GLU A 62 -3.34 8.03 20.65
CA GLU A 62 -2.38 6.98 20.98
C GLU A 62 -1.83 6.32 19.71
N GLN A 63 -2.68 5.99 18.74
CA GLN A 63 -2.26 5.42 17.45
C GLN A 63 -1.42 6.41 16.65
N LEU A 64 -1.77 7.69 16.64
CA LEU A 64 -0.97 8.76 16.03
C LEU A 64 0.40 8.87 16.69
N ALA A 65 0.46 8.80 18.03
CA ALA A 65 1.72 8.81 18.77
C ALA A 65 2.61 7.59 18.45
N ILE A 66 2.01 6.40 18.25
CA ILE A 66 2.72 5.20 17.80
C ILE A 66 3.30 5.41 16.40
N ALA A 67 2.51 5.95 15.47
CA ALA A 67 2.95 6.19 14.08
C ALA A 67 4.06 7.25 13.98
N ALA A 68 4.05 8.23 14.87
CA ALA A 68 5.05 9.31 14.91
C ALA A 68 6.41 8.90 15.47
N ARG A 69 6.52 7.72 16.09
CA ARG A 69 7.80 7.25 16.65
C ARG A 69 8.83 7.05 15.56
N GLU A 70 10.02 7.58 15.78
CA GLU A 70 11.16 7.30 14.91
C GLU A 70 11.51 5.81 14.99
N ARG A 71 11.81 5.25 13.84
CA ARG A 71 12.33 3.89 13.72
C ARG A 71 13.81 3.98 13.40
N PRO A 72 14.65 3.15 14.03
CA PRO A 72 16.06 3.10 13.65
C PRO A 72 16.19 2.67 12.19
N ASP A 73 17.08 3.34 11.48
CA ASP A 73 17.48 2.90 10.14
C ASP A 73 18.21 1.56 10.24
N ALA A 74 18.12 0.74 9.18
CA ALA A 74 18.96 -0.45 9.06
C ALA A 74 20.45 -0.05 9.02
N GLU A 75 21.31 -0.90 9.58
CA GLU A 75 22.75 -0.78 9.42
C GLU A 75 23.13 -0.80 7.93
N GLU A 76 24.23 -0.15 7.59
CA GLU A 76 24.73 -0.12 6.21
C GLU A 76 25.66 -1.29 5.90
N PHE A 77 25.66 -1.73 4.65
CA PHE A 77 26.72 -2.56 4.07
C PHE A 77 27.22 -1.93 2.77
N ASP A 78 28.46 -2.23 2.38
CA ASP A 78 29.03 -1.82 1.11
C ASP A 78 28.60 -2.83 0.02
N PRO A 79 27.79 -2.42 -0.96
CA PRO A 79 27.32 -3.34 -1.98
C PRO A 79 28.42 -3.68 -2.98
N GLU A 80 28.42 -4.92 -3.44
CA GLU A 80 29.17 -5.30 -4.62
C GLU A 80 28.52 -4.74 -5.90
N PRO A 81 29.25 -4.68 -7.03
CA PRO A 81 28.64 -4.27 -8.30
C PRO A 81 27.43 -5.13 -8.66
N ALA A 82 26.31 -4.47 -8.98
CA ALA A 82 25.06 -5.13 -9.30
C ALA A 82 25.21 -6.18 -10.41
N THR A 83 24.68 -7.37 -10.19
CA THR A 83 24.65 -8.45 -11.18
C THR A 83 23.67 -8.13 -12.32
N SER A 84 23.73 -8.90 -13.42
CA SER A 84 22.74 -8.78 -14.51
C SER A 84 21.33 -9.07 -14.05
N THR A 85 21.15 -10.05 -13.17
CA THR A 85 19.87 -10.41 -12.56
C THR A 85 19.33 -9.28 -11.70
N GLU A 86 20.16 -8.71 -10.83
CA GLU A 86 19.76 -7.57 -10.00
C GLU A 86 19.36 -6.36 -10.86
N ARG A 87 20.14 -6.02 -11.89
CA ARG A 87 19.80 -4.92 -12.80
C ARG A 87 18.50 -5.14 -13.56
N ALA A 88 18.21 -6.38 -13.96
CA ALA A 88 16.92 -6.72 -14.59
C ALA A 88 15.76 -6.54 -13.61
N LEU A 89 15.90 -7.06 -12.39
CA LEU A 89 14.88 -6.97 -11.35
C LEU A 89 14.62 -5.52 -10.92
N ARG A 90 15.68 -4.68 -10.85
CA ARG A 90 15.53 -3.24 -10.56
C ARG A 90 14.68 -2.53 -11.63
N ARG A 91 14.89 -2.84 -12.92
CA ARG A 91 14.09 -2.26 -14.01
C ARG A 91 12.64 -2.71 -13.94
N GLU A 92 12.41 -4.01 -13.83
CA GLU A 92 11.07 -4.58 -13.74
C GLU A 92 10.29 -3.96 -12.57
N LEU A 93 10.90 -3.89 -11.38
CA LEU A 93 10.27 -3.30 -10.20
C LEU A 93 9.91 -1.82 -10.41
N CYS A 94 10.78 -1.03 -11.05
CA CYS A 94 10.48 0.36 -11.39
C CYS A 94 9.31 0.48 -12.36
N ASP A 95 9.21 -0.39 -13.36
CA ASP A 95 8.13 -0.36 -14.34
C ASP A 95 6.77 -0.60 -13.67
N PHE A 96 6.68 -1.57 -12.75
CA PHE A 96 5.45 -1.82 -11.98
C PHE A 96 5.14 -0.68 -10.98
N ILE A 97 6.14 -0.07 -10.34
CA ILE A 97 5.92 1.09 -9.46
C ILE A 97 5.32 2.25 -10.25
N ARG A 98 5.90 2.58 -11.42
CA ARG A 98 5.38 3.65 -12.29
C ARG A 98 3.97 3.34 -12.79
N ARG A 99 3.73 2.08 -13.22
CA ARG A 99 2.39 1.61 -13.61
C ARG A 99 1.39 1.83 -12.48
N GLY A 100 1.73 1.43 -11.25
CA GLY A 100 0.87 1.61 -10.08
C GLY A 100 0.56 3.09 -9.80
N TYR A 101 1.54 3.99 -9.96
CA TYR A 101 1.31 5.42 -9.84
C TYR A 101 0.34 5.94 -10.92
N HIS A 102 0.56 5.59 -12.18
CA HIS A 102 -0.30 6.03 -13.29
C HIS A 102 -1.73 5.50 -13.17
N GLN A 103 -1.92 4.34 -12.59
CA GLN A 103 -3.24 3.76 -12.29
C GLN A 103 -3.85 4.29 -10.98
N ARG A 104 -3.17 5.21 -10.28
CA ARG A 104 -3.62 5.78 -9.00
C ARG A 104 -3.78 4.75 -7.87
N LEU A 105 -3.04 3.66 -7.93
CA LEU A 105 -2.91 2.70 -6.83
C LEU A 105 -1.93 3.18 -5.76
N LEU A 106 -1.10 4.17 -6.10
CA LEU A 106 -0.09 4.82 -5.27
C LEU A 106 -0.21 6.33 -5.40
N THR A 107 0.30 7.06 -4.41
CA THR A 107 0.65 8.48 -4.54
C THR A 107 2.15 8.65 -4.81
N ALA A 108 2.59 9.88 -5.09
CA ALA A 108 4.00 10.17 -5.44
C ALA A 108 5.01 9.63 -4.40
N ASN A 109 4.64 9.52 -3.13
CA ASN A 109 5.55 9.10 -2.06
C ASN A 109 5.01 8.00 -1.14
N ALA A 110 3.77 7.55 -1.32
CA ALA A 110 3.19 6.45 -0.57
C ALA A 110 3.28 5.13 -1.34
N GLY A 111 3.19 4.03 -0.60
CA GLY A 111 3.33 2.69 -1.12
C GLY A 111 4.78 2.21 -1.18
N SER A 112 4.94 0.91 -1.07
CA SER A 112 6.23 0.22 -1.12
C SER A 112 6.10 -1.04 -1.95
N PHE A 113 7.00 -1.20 -2.90
CA PHE A 113 7.12 -2.41 -3.69
C PHE A 113 8.47 -3.05 -3.37
N SER A 114 8.48 -4.34 -3.18
CA SER A 114 9.72 -5.09 -3.06
C SER A 114 9.70 -6.37 -3.91
N ALA A 115 10.88 -6.82 -4.28
CA ALA A 115 11.08 -8.07 -4.99
C ALA A 115 12.29 -8.81 -4.43
N ARG A 116 12.13 -10.10 -4.13
CA ARG A 116 13.18 -10.97 -3.64
C ARG A 116 14.23 -11.18 -4.71
N LEU A 117 15.48 -10.91 -4.40
CA LEU A 117 16.63 -11.17 -5.27
C LEU A 117 17.17 -12.59 -5.05
N ASP A 118 17.42 -12.94 -3.79
CA ASP A 118 17.87 -14.26 -3.34
C ASP A 118 17.29 -14.55 -1.94
N ASP A 119 17.80 -15.59 -1.27
CA ASP A 119 17.24 -16.04 0.03
C ASP A 119 17.46 -15.01 1.15
N ASP A 120 18.47 -14.14 1.04
CA ASP A 120 18.83 -13.17 2.09
C ASP A 120 18.75 -11.71 1.59
N ALA A 121 18.36 -11.49 0.35
CA ALA A 121 18.31 -10.16 -0.24
C ALA A 121 17.04 -9.87 -1.03
N PHE A 122 16.59 -8.62 -0.95
CA PHE A 122 15.49 -8.11 -1.75
C PHE A 122 15.71 -6.63 -2.10
N LEU A 123 15.15 -6.22 -3.22
CA LEU A 123 15.03 -4.82 -3.62
C LEU A 123 13.74 -4.24 -3.07
N ILE A 124 13.77 -2.97 -2.67
CA ILE A 124 12.59 -2.24 -2.20
C ILE A 124 12.63 -0.79 -2.66
N SER A 125 11.46 -0.21 -2.92
CA SER A 125 11.34 1.22 -3.21
C SER A 125 11.87 2.06 -2.05
N SER A 126 12.64 3.10 -2.36
CA SER A 126 13.16 4.03 -1.36
C SER A 126 12.11 5.03 -0.90
N ARG A 127 12.25 5.54 0.33
CA ARG A 127 11.45 6.66 0.84
C ARG A 127 11.85 7.96 0.15
N LEU A 128 10.91 8.90 0.07
CA LEU A 128 11.12 10.25 -0.50
C LEU A 128 11.48 10.29 -1.99
N VAL A 129 11.26 9.20 -2.71
CA VAL A 129 11.43 9.12 -4.16
C VAL A 129 10.05 9.16 -4.81
N ASP A 130 9.93 9.98 -5.85
CA ASP A 130 8.70 10.11 -6.63
C ASP A 130 8.42 8.82 -7.40
N ARG A 131 7.26 8.21 -7.16
CA ARG A 131 6.82 6.96 -7.79
C ARG A 131 6.57 7.10 -9.29
N ALA A 132 6.23 8.30 -9.76
CA ALA A 132 6.01 8.57 -11.18
C ALA A 132 7.29 8.43 -12.00
N THR A 133 8.44 8.76 -11.41
CA THR A 133 9.72 8.91 -12.13
C THR A 133 10.85 8.07 -11.54
N ILE A 134 10.55 7.17 -10.60
CA ILE A 134 11.55 6.32 -9.94
C ILE A 134 12.45 5.60 -10.95
N THR A 135 13.74 5.57 -10.67
CA THR A 135 14.78 4.94 -11.50
C THR A 135 15.42 3.75 -10.77
N PRO A 136 16.04 2.79 -11.48
CA PRO A 136 16.63 1.58 -10.89
C PRO A 136 17.66 1.84 -9.77
N ASP A 137 18.42 2.90 -9.87
CA ASP A 137 19.41 3.34 -8.88
C ASP A 137 18.78 3.94 -7.59
N GLN A 138 17.52 4.32 -7.66
CA GLN A 138 16.75 4.82 -6.53
C GLN A 138 16.03 3.72 -5.73
N LEU A 139 16.13 2.46 -6.15
CA LEU A 139 15.71 1.33 -5.34
C LEU A 139 16.80 0.98 -4.33
N ALA A 140 16.40 0.59 -3.13
CA ALA A 140 17.31 0.14 -2.09
C ALA A 140 17.47 -1.39 -2.15
N LEU A 141 18.70 -1.88 -2.07
CA LEU A 141 18.99 -3.29 -1.79
C LEU A 141 19.07 -3.48 -0.28
N VAL A 142 18.32 -4.46 0.23
CA VAL A 142 18.41 -4.94 1.61
C VAL A 142 18.97 -6.36 1.59
N ARG A 143 20.04 -6.60 2.33
CA ARG A 143 20.71 -7.91 2.45
C ARG A 143 21.08 -8.20 3.90
N GLY A 144 20.76 -9.36 4.42
CA GLY A 144 21.04 -9.73 5.80
C GLY A 144 20.41 -8.79 6.84
N GLY A 145 19.32 -8.10 6.48
CA GLY A 145 18.72 -7.08 7.34
C GLY A 145 19.47 -5.75 7.38
N LYS A 146 20.46 -5.55 6.50
CA LYS A 146 21.20 -4.30 6.31
C LYS A 146 20.82 -3.66 4.99
N ARG A 147 20.91 -2.33 4.88
CA ARG A 147 20.68 -1.57 3.65
C ARG A 147 21.99 -1.28 2.92
N GLU A 148 21.96 -1.24 1.61
CA GLU A 148 23.10 -0.77 0.84
C GLU A 148 23.45 0.67 1.22
N ARG A 149 24.75 0.98 1.28
CA ARG A 149 25.25 2.31 1.67
C ARG A 149 24.64 3.42 0.82
N GLY A 150 24.18 4.47 1.51
CA GLY A 150 23.58 5.66 0.86
C GLY A 150 22.15 5.48 0.40
N SER A 151 21.55 4.29 0.51
CA SER A 151 20.14 4.08 0.20
C SER A 151 19.23 4.37 1.42
N HIS A 152 17.97 4.65 1.15
CA HIS A 152 16.95 4.89 2.17
C HIS A 152 15.72 4.04 1.90
N PRO A 153 15.70 2.74 2.27
CA PRO A 153 14.59 1.86 2.00
C PRO A 153 13.28 2.39 2.60
N SER A 154 12.16 2.01 2.01
CA SER A 154 10.85 2.27 2.61
C SER A 154 10.80 1.82 4.06
N ARG A 155 10.05 2.52 4.90
CA ARG A 155 9.83 2.15 6.31
C ARG A 155 9.19 0.78 6.50
N ALA A 156 8.60 0.21 5.44
CA ALA A 156 8.03 -1.14 5.45
C ALA A 156 9.08 -2.26 5.29
N TRP A 157 10.37 -1.95 5.10
CA TRP A 157 11.42 -2.94 4.80
C TRP A 157 11.50 -4.07 5.82
N GLU A 158 11.34 -3.77 7.11
CA GLU A 158 11.37 -4.77 8.18
C GLU A 158 10.18 -5.74 8.09
N LEU A 159 8.98 -5.23 7.82
CA LEU A 159 7.80 -6.06 7.59
C LEU A 159 8.00 -6.96 6.37
N HIS A 160 8.49 -6.42 5.25
CA HIS A 160 8.76 -7.21 4.04
C HIS A 160 9.81 -8.29 4.30
N ARG A 161 10.89 -7.96 5.03
CA ARG A 161 11.92 -8.93 5.43
C ARG A 161 11.32 -10.10 6.22
N ARG A 162 10.48 -9.83 7.23
CA ARG A 162 9.82 -10.86 8.03
C ARG A 162 8.91 -11.76 7.20
N ILE A 163 8.16 -11.17 6.27
CA ILE A 163 7.33 -11.95 5.35
C ILE A 163 8.20 -12.84 4.46
N TYR A 164 9.29 -12.30 3.89
CA TYR A 164 10.20 -13.10 3.08
C TYR A 164 10.87 -14.23 3.85
N GLN A 165 11.25 -13.99 5.10
CA GLN A 165 11.85 -15.02 5.94
C GLN A 165 10.88 -16.16 6.27
N LYS A 166 9.60 -15.83 6.44
CA LYS A 166 8.56 -16.80 6.80
C LYS A 166 8.03 -17.56 5.58
N HIS A 167 7.95 -16.92 4.43
CA HIS A 167 7.34 -17.43 3.21
C HIS A 167 8.35 -17.45 2.06
N PRO A 168 9.16 -18.52 1.91
CA PRO A 168 10.21 -18.61 0.88
C PRO A 168 9.66 -18.55 -0.56
N GLU A 169 8.42 -18.99 -0.77
CA GLU A 169 7.71 -18.99 -2.06
C GLU A 169 7.26 -17.58 -2.50
N ILE A 170 7.17 -16.63 -1.57
CA ILE A 170 6.81 -15.24 -1.90
C ILE A 170 8.03 -14.54 -2.49
N ARG A 171 7.83 -13.99 -3.69
CA ARG A 171 8.88 -13.29 -4.45
C ARG A 171 8.66 -11.80 -4.57
N ALA A 172 7.43 -11.31 -4.35
CA ALA A 172 7.10 -9.90 -4.38
C ALA A 172 6.10 -9.52 -3.29
N ILE A 173 6.25 -8.32 -2.75
CA ILE A 173 5.35 -7.75 -1.74
C ILE A 173 5.04 -6.31 -2.13
N VAL A 174 3.77 -5.95 -2.03
CA VAL A 174 3.28 -4.61 -2.31
C VAL A 174 2.50 -4.08 -1.11
N ASN A 175 2.91 -2.93 -0.59
CA ASN A 175 2.07 -2.07 0.23
C ASN A 175 1.56 -0.93 -0.66
N ALA A 176 0.26 -0.77 -0.77
CA ALA A 176 -0.35 0.27 -1.58
C ALA A 176 -1.55 0.90 -0.88
N THR A 177 -1.92 2.09 -1.30
CA THR A 177 -3.04 2.84 -0.74
C THR A 177 -4.10 3.17 -1.80
N PRO A 178 -4.61 2.17 -2.57
CA PRO A 178 -5.66 2.43 -3.53
C PRO A 178 -6.93 2.88 -2.80
N VAL A 179 -7.63 3.87 -3.36
CA VAL A 179 -8.70 4.61 -2.66
C VAL A 179 -9.83 3.72 -2.15
N ASN A 180 -10.30 2.79 -3.02
CA ASN A 180 -11.47 1.98 -2.69
C ASN A 180 -11.15 0.88 -1.67
N ALA A 181 -10.04 0.16 -1.85
CA ALA A 181 -9.60 -0.85 -0.89
C ALA A 181 -9.23 -0.21 0.46
N THR A 182 -8.54 0.94 0.45
CA THR A 182 -8.19 1.67 1.69
C THR A 182 -9.45 2.16 2.42
N ALA A 183 -10.54 2.48 1.72
CA ALA A 183 -11.79 2.84 2.36
C ALA A 183 -12.35 1.71 3.25
N PHE A 184 -12.17 0.44 2.84
CA PHE A 184 -12.53 -0.70 3.70
C PHE A 184 -11.64 -0.78 4.94
N SER A 185 -10.36 -0.46 4.85
CA SER A 185 -9.46 -0.44 6.02
C SER A 185 -9.83 0.64 7.04
N ALA A 186 -10.46 1.73 6.58
CA ALA A 186 -10.88 2.88 7.39
C ALA A 186 -12.37 2.83 7.78
N SER A 187 -13.06 1.70 7.59
CA SER A 187 -14.47 1.55 7.90
C SER A 187 -14.75 0.27 8.71
N ALA A 188 -15.96 0.16 9.26
CA ALA A 188 -16.41 -1.07 9.93
C ALA A 188 -16.83 -2.18 8.94
N SER A 189 -16.99 -1.86 7.66
CA SER A 189 -17.40 -2.81 6.62
C SER A 189 -16.28 -3.75 6.23
N ARG A 190 -16.64 -5.00 5.94
CA ARG A 190 -15.72 -5.99 5.35
C ARG A 190 -15.91 -6.02 3.83
N LEU A 191 -14.82 -6.27 3.12
CA LEU A 191 -14.86 -6.53 1.69
C LEU A 191 -15.25 -7.99 1.47
N ASP A 192 -16.42 -8.21 0.86
CA ASP A 192 -16.83 -9.54 0.39
C ASP A 192 -16.31 -9.72 -1.05
N THR A 193 -15.42 -10.67 -1.23
CA THR A 193 -14.77 -10.97 -2.53
C THR A 193 -15.57 -11.94 -3.38
N ARG A 194 -16.67 -12.51 -2.84
CA ARG A 194 -17.53 -13.49 -3.53
C ARG A 194 -18.50 -12.83 -4.51
N THR A 195 -18.11 -11.71 -5.12
CA THR A 195 -18.94 -10.95 -6.06
C THR A 195 -18.90 -11.52 -7.47
N ILE A 196 -17.71 -11.88 -7.93
CA ILE A 196 -17.45 -12.56 -9.20
C ILE A 196 -16.33 -13.59 -9.01
N PRO A 197 -16.23 -14.63 -9.88
CA PRO A 197 -15.21 -15.68 -9.75
C PRO A 197 -13.78 -15.13 -9.64
N GLU A 198 -13.40 -14.19 -10.50
CA GLU A 198 -12.06 -13.60 -10.53
C GLU A 198 -11.71 -12.93 -9.20
N SER A 199 -12.66 -12.20 -8.61
CA SER A 199 -12.43 -11.56 -7.30
C SER A 199 -12.08 -12.60 -6.24
N TYR A 200 -12.81 -13.71 -6.17
CA TYR A 200 -12.55 -14.76 -5.18
C TYR A 200 -11.28 -15.54 -5.47
N ILE A 201 -11.03 -15.90 -6.74
CA ILE A 201 -9.83 -16.65 -7.16
C ILE A 201 -8.55 -15.87 -6.81
N PHE A 202 -8.50 -14.57 -7.08
CA PHE A 202 -7.30 -13.76 -6.85
C PHE A 202 -7.14 -13.29 -5.42
N LEU A 203 -8.25 -12.94 -4.74
CA LEU A 203 -8.20 -12.26 -3.45
C LEU A 203 -8.41 -13.20 -2.26
N ARG A 204 -9.19 -14.26 -2.41
CA ARG A 204 -9.66 -15.08 -1.29
C ARG A 204 -10.36 -14.22 -0.23
N ASP A 205 -10.29 -14.59 1.01
CA ASP A 205 -10.78 -13.80 2.12
C ASP A 205 -9.76 -12.72 2.49
N VAL A 206 -10.17 -11.46 2.35
CA VAL A 206 -9.34 -10.30 2.71
C VAL A 206 -9.54 -9.95 4.17
N THR A 207 -8.47 -10.10 4.96
CA THR A 207 -8.51 -9.82 6.40
C THR A 207 -8.11 -8.37 6.69
N VAL A 208 -8.77 -7.74 7.67
CA VAL A 208 -8.35 -6.43 8.22
C VAL A 208 -7.52 -6.68 9.47
N LEU A 209 -6.27 -6.22 9.48
CA LEU A 209 -5.33 -6.37 10.59
C LEU A 209 -5.17 -5.05 11.36
N PRO A 210 -5.02 -5.10 12.69
CA PRO A 210 -4.97 -3.90 13.53
C PRO A 210 -3.81 -2.96 13.21
N PHE A 211 -4.07 -1.65 13.18
CA PHE A 211 -3.08 -0.60 12.93
C PHE A 211 -1.81 -0.72 13.80
N PRO A 212 -1.88 -0.97 15.12
CA PRO A 212 -0.67 -1.04 15.95
C PRO A 212 0.32 -2.15 15.55
N TRP A 213 -0.15 -3.22 14.87
CA TRP A 213 0.72 -4.34 14.49
C TRP A 213 1.82 -3.93 13.51
N ILE A 214 1.56 -2.94 12.65
CA ILE A 214 2.55 -2.39 11.71
C ILE A 214 3.81 -1.91 12.47
N TYR A 215 3.61 -1.42 13.68
CA TYR A 215 4.64 -0.76 14.48
C TYR A 215 5.17 -1.62 15.62
N GLN A 216 4.31 -2.42 16.23
CA GLN A 216 4.59 -3.10 17.49
C GLN A 216 4.72 -4.61 17.37
N ALA A 217 4.14 -5.21 16.34
CA ALA A 217 4.10 -6.66 16.18
C ALA A 217 4.07 -7.08 14.68
N PRO A 218 5.03 -6.63 13.84
CA PRO A 218 5.04 -6.94 12.41
C PRO A 218 5.13 -8.46 12.12
N GLU A 219 5.64 -9.25 13.05
CA GLU A 219 5.64 -10.71 12.99
C GLU A 219 4.21 -11.27 12.94
N ARG A 220 3.27 -10.68 13.68
CA ARG A 220 1.86 -11.11 13.66
C ARG A 220 1.20 -10.85 12.29
N ILE A 221 1.62 -9.79 11.59
CA ILE A 221 1.16 -9.55 10.21
C ILE A 221 1.70 -10.64 9.31
N ALA A 222 3.00 -10.96 9.40
CA ALA A 222 3.60 -12.05 8.62
C ALA A 222 2.96 -13.41 8.95
N ASP A 223 2.54 -13.64 10.20
CA ASP A 223 1.86 -14.85 10.63
C ASP A 223 0.43 -14.98 10.10
N SER A 224 -0.24 -13.85 9.86
CA SER A 224 -1.63 -13.79 9.39
C SER A 224 -1.76 -13.95 7.88
N LEU A 225 -0.66 -13.87 7.14
CA LEU A 225 -0.62 -14.00 5.69
C LEU A 225 -0.06 -15.37 5.30
N THR A 226 -0.58 -15.94 4.23
CA THR A 226 -0.08 -17.16 3.61
C THR A 226 -0.17 -17.04 2.09
N PRO A 227 0.47 -17.92 1.30
CA PRO A 227 0.26 -17.96 -0.14
C PRO A 227 -1.19 -18.16 -0.58
N GLU A 228 -2.00 -18.82 0.27
CA GLU A 228 -3.43 -19.04 0.04
C GLU A 228 -4.26 -17.82 0.40
N PHE A 229 -3.86 -17.06 1.43
CA PHE A 229 -4.48 -15.81 1.86
C PHE A 229 -3.45 -14.66 1.77
N PRO A 230 -3.13 -14.24 0.54
CA PRO A 230 -1.97 -13.37 0.28
C PRO A 230 -2.26 -11.88 0.49
N ILE A 231 -3.46 -11.51 0.96
CA ILE A 231 -3.90 -10.12 1.03
C ILE A 231 -4.44 -9.79 2.42
N ALA A 232 -3.98 -8.66 2.95
CA ALA A 232 -4.57 -8.04 4.12
C ALA A 232 -4.75 -6.54 3.92
N LEU A 233 -5.78 -5.97 4.52
CA LEU A 233 -5.91 -4.54 4.72
C LEU A 233 -5.35 -4.20 6.11
N LEU A 234 -4.39 -3.31 6.17
CA LEU A 234 -3.89 -2.79 7.43
C LEU A 234 -4.76 -1.60 7.83
N GLU A 235 -5.37 -1.67 9.00
CA GLU A 235 -6.36 -0.69 9.48
C GLU A 235 -5.81 0.73 9.38
N ASN A 236 -6.55 1.63 8.74
CA ASN A 236 -6.20 3.05 8.53
C ASN A 236 -4.82 3.29 7.87
N ASP A 237 -4.26 2.30 7.16
CA ASP A 237 -2.94 2.44 6.54
C ASP A 237 -2.96 2.04 5.06
N CYS A 238 -2.89 0.75 4.73
CA CYS A 238 -2.71 0.31 3.36
C CYS A 238 -3.30 -1.08 3.09
N ALA A 239 -3.33 -1.46 1.81
CA ALA A 239 -3.41 -2.85 1.38
C ALA A 239 -2.00 -3.45 1.33
N LEU A 240 -1.85 -4.65 1.87
CA LEU A 240 -0.64 -5.46 1.82
C LEU A 240 -0.92 -6.71 0.97
N VAL A 241 -0.15 -6.87 -0.10
CA VAL A 241 -0.37 -7.91 -1.11
C VAL A 241 0.91 -8.70 -1.35
N LEU A 242 0.82 -10.03 -1.30
CA LEU A 242 1.91 -10.97 -1.56
C LEU A 242 1.75 -11.60 -2.93
N GLY A 243 2.87 -11.91 -3.60
CA GLY A 243 2.86 -12.60 -4.89
C GLY A 243 4.07 -13.51 -5.11
N LYS A 244 3.89 -14.51 -5.96
CA LYS A 244 4.98 -15.39 -6.45
C LYS A 244 5.86 -14.72 -7.50
N THR A 245 5.37 -13.62 -8.10
CA THR A 245 6.08 -12.72 -9.01
C THR A 245 5.63 -11.29 -8.76
N ILE A 246 6.34 -10.29 -9.32
CA ILE A 246 5.90 -8.88 -9.26
C ILE A 246 4.56 -8.72 -9.95
N LEU A 247 4.37 -9.37 -11.10
CA LEU A 247 3.09 -9.35 -11.83
C LEU A 247 1.96 -9.95 -10.99
N ASP A 248 2.15 -11.12 -10.35
CA ASP A 248 1.13 -11.76 -9.51
C ASP A 248 0.68 -10.84 -8.35
N ALA A 249 1.63 -10.20 -7.65
CA ALA A 249 1.30 -9.25 -6.59
C ALA A 249 0.56 -8.01 -7.14
N PHE A 250 0.95 -7.56 -8.32
CA PHE A 250 0.35 -6.38 -8.95
C PHE A 250 -1.06 -6.66 -9.46
N ASP A 251 -1.28 -7.80 -10.12
CA ASP A 251 -2.62 -8.22 -10.60
C ASP A 251 -3.59 -8.36 -9.43
N ARG A 252 -3.15 -8.95 -8.30
CA ARG A 252 -3.95 -9.02 -7.08
C ARG A 252 -4.33 -7.64 -6.56
N LEU A 253 -3.42 -6.67 -6.63
CA LEU A 253 -3.69 -5.29 -6.22
C LEU A 253 -4.72 -4.62 -7.14
N GLU A 254 -4.63 -4.81 -8.46
CA GLU A 254 -5.60 -4.29 -9.44
C GLU A 254 -6.99 -4.91 -9.21
N VAL A 255 -7.06 -6.23 -9.01
CA VAL A 255 -8.32 -6.94 -8.74
C VAL A 255 -8.91 -6.51 -7.38
N LEU A 256 -8.06 -6.29 -6.36
CA LEU A 256 -8.52 -5.81 -5.05
C LEU A 256 -9.19 -4.43 -5.17
N GLU A 257 -8.54 -3.49 -5.85
CA GLU A 257 -9.09 -2.14 -6.03
C GLU A 257 -10.37 -2.14 -6.85
N SER A 258 -10.40 -2.89 -7.97
CA SER A 258 -11.59 -3.02 -8.82
C SER A 258 -12.76 -3.69 -8.09
N THR A 259 -12.50 -4.74 -7.30
CA THR A 259 -13.52 -5.41 -6.48
C THR A 259 -14.07 -4.46 -5.41
N ALA A 260 -13.18 -3.75 -4.72
CA ALA A 260 -13.58 -2.76 -3.71
C ALA A 260 -14.43 -1.64 -4.32
N GLU A 261 -14.05 -1.13 -5.50
CA GLU A 261 -14.82 -0.13 -6.24
C GLU A 261 -16.22 -0.64 -6.60
N ALA A 262 -16.30 -1.84 -7.18
CA ALA A 262 -17.56 -2.45 -7.58
C ALA A 262 -18.51 -2.62 -6.38
N VAL A 263 -18.00 -3.11 -5.24
CA VAL A 263 -18.79 -3.27 -4.00
C VAL A 263 -19.26 -1.93 -3.45
N ILE A 264 -18.44 -0.88 -3.49
CA ILE A 264 -18.85 0.47 -3.04
C ILE A 264 -19.95 1.03 -3.94
N LEU A 265 -19.77 0.96 -5.26
CA LEU A 265 -20.71 1.53 -6.22
C LEU A 265 -22.04 0.78 -6.24
N SER A 266 -22.03 -0.54 -6.11
CA SER A 266 -23.24 -1.36 -6.13
C SER A 266 -24.19 -1.07 -4.96
N ARG A 267 -23.70 -0.56 -3.82
CA ARG A 267 -24.55 -0.20 -2.67
C ARG A 267 -25.67 0.80 -3.00
N SER A 268 -25.42 1.68 -3.97
CA SER A 268 -26.45 2.64 -4.43
C SER A 268 -27.49 2.00 -5.36
N LEU A 269 -27.22 0.80 -5.87
CA LEU A 269 -28.08 0.09 -6.82
C LEU A 269 -28.94 -0.98 -6.18
N GLY A 270 -28.63 -1.38 -4.93
CA GLY A 270 -29.33 -2.39 -4.18
C GLY A 270 -28.40 -3.36 -3.46
N GLU A 271 -28.94 -4.50 -3.04
CA GLU A 271 -28.19 -5.52 -2.31
C GLU A 271 -27.36 -6.38 -3.27
N VAL A 272 -26.06 -6.53 -2.96
CA VAL A 272 -25.16 -7.43 -3.68
C VAL A 272 -25.43 -8.86 -3.20
N ARG A 273 -25.65 -9.78 -4.13
CA ARG A 273 -25.79 -11.20 -3.85
C ARG A 273 -24.45 -11.90 -4.04
N PRO A 274 -23.79 -12.37 -2.97
CA PRO A 274 -22.56 -13.11 -3.10
C PRO A 274 -22.82 -14.51 -3.72
N MET A 275 -21.79 -15.09 -4.35
CA MET A 275 -21.80 -16.47 -4.80
C MET A 275 -22.03 -17.40 -3.61
N GLY A 276 -22.85 -18.43 -3.80
CA GLY A 276 -23.13 -19.45 -2.79
C GLY A 276 -21.95 -20.38 -2.53
N GLY A 277 -22.00 -21.12 -1.41
CA GLY A 277 -20.93 -22.02 -1.01
C GLY A 277 -20.59 -23.08 -2.07
N GLU A 278 -21.58 -23.69 -2.73
CA GLU A 278 -21.36 -24.69 -3.79
C GLU A 278 -20.52 -24.12 -4.95
N VAL A 279 -20.80 -22.89 -5.39
CA VAL A 279 -20.02 -22.23 -6.46
C VAL A 279 -18.59 -21.95 -5.98
N ILE A 280 -18.42 -21.56 -4.73
CA ILE A 280 -17.10 -21.35 -4.12
C ILE A 280 -16.29 -22.64 -4.07
N ASP A 281 -16.92 -23.75 -3.68
CA ASP A 281 -16.28 -25.08 -3.62
C ASP A 281 -15.86 -25.56 -5.02
N GLU A 282 -16.67 -25.32 -6.04
CA GLU A 282 -16.33 -25.59 -7.44
C GLU A 282 -15.12 -24.75 -7.90
N LEU A 283 -15.10 -23.44 -7.58
CA LEU A 283 -13.97 -22.56 -7.92
C LEU A 283 -12.68 -22.99 -7.21
N VAL A 284 -12.76 -23.36 -5.93
CA VAL A 284 -11.61 -23.89 -5.18
C VAL A 284 -11.08 -25.16 -5.83
N SER A 285 -11.96 -26.11 -6.16
CA SER A 285 -11.57 -27.37 -6.79
C SER A 285 -10.94 -27.18 -8.17
N ALA A 286 -11.46 -26.25 -8.97
CA ALA A 286 -11.04 -26.05 -10.35
C ALA A 286 -9.75 -25.23 -10.51
N PHE A 287 -9.53 -24.24 -9.63
CA PHE A 287 -8.49 -23.21 -9.83
C PHE A 287 -7.49 -23.07 -8.69
N LEU A 288 -7.75 -23.69 -7.53
CA LEU A 288 -7.05 -23.33 -6.30
C LEU A 288 -6.56 -24.56 -5.50
N SER A 289 -6.80 -25.77 -6.03
CA SER A 289 -6.33 -27.06 -5.47
C SER A 289 -4.87 -27.38 -5.83
#